data_e6cc70324ceafffa3054d4a3e4af2507
#
_entry.id   e6cc70324ceafffa3054d4a3e4af2507
#
_cell.length_a   1.000
_cell.length_b   1.000
_cell.length_c   1.000
_cell.angle_alpha   90.00
_cell.angle_beta   90.00
_cell.angle_gamma   90.00
#
_symmetry.space_group_name_H-M   'P 1'
#
loop_
_entity.id
_entity.type
_entity.pdbx_description
1 polymer ?
#
loop_
_entity_poly.entity_id
_entity_poly.type
_entity_poly.pdbx_seq_one_letter_code
_entity_poly.pdbx_strand_id
1 'polypeptide(L)'
;MSEPGGIWDCTHCGECVERCPKPARPFDRIKEIMTVALEKGVHNNNGARHALSFTNSVKRSGNLNENRIPVESMGFFNIPGLLSLIPVGLRMLLKGKVPPVIHHSIEEVDDVKRIFKELDQ
;
A
#
# COMPACT_ATOMS: atom_id res chain seq x y z
N MET A 1 -7.79 -13.13 -12.68
CA MET A 1 -6.93 -14.03 -11.91
C MET A 1 -5.62 -13.28 -11.68
N SER A 2 -5.32 -12.93 -10.44
CA SER A 2 -4.03 -12.31 -10.10
C SER A 2 -2.95 -13.39 -10.25
N GLU A 3 -1.96 -13.15 -11.10
CA GLU A 3 -0.75 -13.96 -11.09
C GLU A 3 -0.18 -13.96 -9.67
N PRO A 4 0.38 -15.08 -9.18
CA PRO A 4 1.02 -15.11 -7.87
C PRO A 4 2.05 -13.98 -7.82
N GLY A 5 1.91 -13.08 -6.85
CA GLY A 5 2.55 -11.77 -6.87
C GLY A 5 4.05 -11.77 -6.62
N GLY A 6 4.66 -12.93 -6.43
CA GLY A 6 6.09 -13.04 -6.20
C GLY A 6 6.56 -12.16 -5.04
N ILE A 7 7.43 -11.19 -5.30
CA ILE A 7 7.95 -10.27 -4.27
C ILE A 7 6.85 -9.41 -3.60
N TRP A 8 5.73 -9.16 -4.29
CA TRP A 8 4.63 -8.33 -3.81
C TRP A 8 3.70 -9.06 -2.83
N ASP A 9 3.85 -10.37 -2.65
CA ASP A 9 3.16 -11.15 -1.60
C ASP A 9 3.83 -10.99 -0.23
N CYS A 10 4.97 -10.30 -0.17
CA CYS A 10 5.68 -10.01 1.07
C CYS A 10 4.89 -9.04 1.96
N THR A 11 4.49 -9.51 3.14
CA THR A 11 3.74 -8.73 4.13
C THR A 11 4.62 -7.83 5.01
N HIS A 12 5.91 -7.76 4.74
CA HIS A 12 6.90 -6.99 5.51
C HIS A 12 6.96 -7.36 7.01
N CYS A 13 6.65 -8.61 7.37
CA CYS A 13 6.64 -9.05 8.77
C CYS A 13 8.02 -9.21 9.42
N GLY A 14 9.11 -9.17 8.65
CA GLY A 14 10.49 -9.32 9.16
C GLY A 14 10.92 -10.73 9.58
N GLU A 15 10.01 -11.68 9.62
CA GLU A 15 10.23 -13.04 10.11
C GLU A 15 11.41 -13.76 9.41
N CYS A 16 11.56 -13.51 8.12
CA CYS A 16 12.67 -14.10 7.34
C CYS A 16 14.05 -13.58 7.76
N VAL A 17 14.15 -12.44 8.41
CA VAL A 17 15.40 -11.90 8.96
C VAL A 17 15.67 -12.52 10.32
N GLU A 18 14.65 -12.56 11.19
CA GLU A 18 14.77 -13.10 12.55
C GLU A 18 15.09 -14.59 12.57
N ARG A 19 14.50 -15.37 11.66
CA ARG A 19 14.72 -16.82 11.58
C ARG A 19 15.90 -17.22 10.70
N CYS A 20 16.55 -16.30 10.02
CA CYS A 20 17.66 -16.64 9.15
C CYS A 20 18.92 -16.99 9.98
N PRO A 21 19.48 -18.20 9.86
CA PRO A 21 20.69 -18.58 10.59
C PRO A 21 21.96 -17.92 10.04
N LYS A 22 21.83 -17.23 8.91
CA LYS A 22 22.90 -16.49 8.24
C LYS A 22 22.56 -14.99 8.20
N PRO A 23 23.55 -14.09 8.18
CA PRO A 23 23.33 -12.64 8.08
C PRO A 23 22.91 -12.20 6.66
N ALA A 24 21.98 -12.97 6.03
CA ALA A 24 21.58 -12.76 4.65
C ALA A 24 20.56 -11.64 4.46
N ARG A 25 19.83 -11.28 5.53
CA ARG A 25 18.78 -10.23 5.54
C ARG A 25 17.86 -10.27 4.30
N PRO A 26 17.10 -11.37 4.10
CA PRO A 26 16.30 -11.54 2.87
C PRO A 26 15.28 -10.41 2.64
N PHE A 27 14.75 -9.86 3.72
CA PHE A 27 13.80 -8.74 3.67
C PHE A 27 14.38 -7.50 2.98
N ASP A 28 15.63 -7.14 3.27
CA ASP A 28 16.26 -5.98 2.65
C ASP A 28 16.42 -6.17 1.15
N ARG A 29 16.78 -7.39 0.73
CA ARG A 29 16.88 -7.75 -0.70
C ARG A 29 15.53 -7.68 -1.42
N ILE A 30 14.47 -8.14 -0.77
CA ILE A 30 13.10 -8.02 -1.31
C ILE A 30 12.73 -6.54 -1.48
N LYS A 31 13.02 -5.69 -0.50
CA LYS A 31 12.78 -4.25 -0.58
C LYS A 31 13.54 -3.58 -1.73
N GLU A 32 14.83 -3.89 -1.88
CA GLU A 32 15.64 -3.38 -2.99
C GLU A 32 15.03 -3.74 -4.34
N ILE A 33 14.62 -5.01 -4.51
CA ILE A 33 14.01 -5.47 -5.76
C ILE A 33 12.66 -4.76 -6.00
N MET A 34 11.84 -4.59 -4.95
CA MET A 34 10.58 -3.85 -5.04
C MET A 34 10.81 -2.39 -5.50
N THR A 35 11.81 -1.71 -4.93
CA THR A 35 12.16 -0.35 -5.31
C THR A 35 12.55 -0.26 -6.78
N VAL A 36 13.48 -1.12 -7.22
CA VAL A 36 13.89 -1.18 -8.63
C VAL A 36 12.72 -1.51 -9.57
N ALA A 37 11.81 -2.39 -9.15
CA ALA A 37 10.62 -2.73 -9.93
C ALA A 37 9.69 -1.51 -10.11
N LEU A 38 9.46 -0.73 -9.04
CA LEU A 38 8.66 0.49 -9.11
C LEU A 38 9.30 1.57 -10.00
N GLU A 39 10.61 1.79 -9.88
CA GLU A 39 11.37 2.71 -10.72
C GLU A 39 11.28 2.35 -12.21
N LYS A 40 11.26 1.05 -12.53
CA LYS A 40 11.09 0.54 -13.89
C LYS A 40 9.62 0.48 -14.35
N GLY A 41 8.68 0.97 -13.56
CA GLY A 41 7.26 0.97 -13.90
C GLY A 41 6.59 -0.41 -13.83
N VAL A 42 7.21 -1.39 -13.19
CA VAL A 42 6.62 -2.73 -12.98
C VAL A 42 5.66 -2.68 -11.79
N HIS A 43 4.49 -2.12 -12.02
CA HIS A 43 3.45 -1.94 -10.98
C HIS A 43 2.07 -2.48 -11.39
N ASN A 44 2.01 -3.33 -12.41
CA ASN A 44 0.73 -3.86 -12.91
C ASN A 44 0.21 -5.07 -12.11
N ASN A 45 0.31 -5.00 -10.79
CA ASN A 45 -0.28 -5.97 -9.87
C ASN A 45 -0.86 -5.27 -8.62
N ASN A 46 -1.74 -5.97 -7.91
CA ASN A 46 -2.43 -5.39 -6.75
C ASN A 46 -1.49 -5.02 -5.61
N GLY A 47 -0.44 -5.80 -5.36
CA GLY A 47 0.53 -5.54 -4.29
C GLY A 47 1.34 -4.27 -4.55
N ALA A 48 1.85 -4.08 -5.77
CA ALA A 48 2.56 -2.86 -6.16
C ALA A 48 1.65 -1.63 -6.09
N ARG A 49 0.41 -1.73 -6.62
CA ARG A 49 -0.58 -0.66 -6.52
C ARG A 49 -0.92 -0.33 -5.07
N HIS A 50 -1.02 -1.35 -4.20
CA HIS A 50 -1.24 -1.16 -2.77
C HIS A 50 -0.10 -0.36 -2.13
N ALA A 51 1.16 -0.74 -2.37
CA ALA A 51 2.32 -0.04 -1.85
C ALA A 51 2.37 1.43 -2.31
N LEU A 52 2.10 1.68 -3.59
CA LEU A 52 2.03 3.04 -4.14
C LEU A 52 0.87 3.86 -3.55
N SER A 53 -0.32 3.26 -3.40
CA SER A 53 -1.48 3.91 -2.80
C SER A 53 -1.21 4.31 -1.36
N PHE A 54 -0.57 3.43 -0.60
CA PHE A 54 -0.15 3.69 0.78
C PHE A 54 0.79 4.90 0.84
N THR A 55 1.88 4.87 0.06
CA THR A 55 2.87 5.94 -0.01
C THR A 55 2.23 7.27 -0.43
N ASN A 56 1.37 7.24 -1.46
CA ASN A 56 0.67 8.44 -1.95
C ASN A 56 -0.30 9.02 -0.90
N SER A 57 -0.96 8.17 -0.11
CA SER A 57 -1.83 8.63 0.97
C SER A 57 -1.04 9.37 2.04
N VAL A 58 0.08 8.80 2.50
CA VAL A 58 0.97 9.44 3.48
C VAL A 58 1.57 10.73 2.94
N LYS A 59 2.10 10.72 1.69
CA LYS A 59 2.65 11.92 1.03
C LYS A 59 1.64 13.08 0.95
N ARG A 60 0.35 12.76 0.78
CA ARG A 60 -0.70 13.77 0.59
C ARG A 60 -1.21 14.39 1.88
N SER A 61 -1.42 13.59 2.92
CA SER A 61 -2.13 13.99 4.14
C SER A 61 -1.39 13.66 5.44
N GLY A 62 -0.25 12.98 5.37
CA GLY A 62 0.46 12.43 6.52
C GLY A 62 -0.26 11.23 7.16
N ASN A 63 -1.49 10.95 6.72
CA ASN A 63 -2.34 9.88 7.23
C ASN A 63 -2.73 8.88 6.15
N LEU A 64 -3.18 7.71 6.60
CA LEU A 64 -3.71 6.67 5.76
C LEU A 64 -5.19 6.92 5.47
N ASN A 65 -5.56 6.93 4.21
CA ASN A 65 -6.97 7.02 3.82
C ASN A 65 -7.54 5.60 3.57
N GLU A 66 -8.19 5.05 4.59
CA GLU A 66 -8.71 3.67 4.59
C GLU A 66 -9.76 3.42 3.50
N ASN A 67 -10.50 4.45 3.09
CA ASN A 67 -11.53 4.34 2.05
C ASN A 67 -10.91 4.30 0.64
N ARG A 68 -9.81 4.99 0.45
CA ARG A 68 -9.16 5.16 -0.85
C ARG A 68 -8.24 4.00 -1.22
N ILE A 69 -7.49 3.49 -0.25
CA ILE A 69 -6.50 2.43 -0.47
C ILE A 69 -7.08 1.19 -1.13
N PRO A 70 -8.24 0.61 -0.69
CA PRO A 70 -8.80 -0.56 -1.34
C PRO A 70 -9.14 -0.31 -2.82
N VAL A 71 -9.68 0.87 -3.12
CA VAL A 71 -10.06 1.24 -4.49
C VAL A 71 -8.83 1.41 -5.39
N GLU A 72 -7.82 2.13 -4.92
CA GLU A 72 -6.57 2.34 -5.66
C GLU A 72 -5.78 1.04 -5.83
N SER A 73 -5.76 0.18 -4.81
CA SER A 73 -5.03 -1.12 -4.85
C SER A 73 -5.63 -2.09 -5.86
N MET A 74 -6.96 -2.12 -5.97
CA MET A 74 -7.65 -2.96 -6.96
C MET A 74 -7.61 -2.36 -8.36
N GLY A 75 -7.42 -1.03 -8.47
CA GLY A 75 -7.47 -0.27 -9.71
C GLY A 75 -8.90 0.19 -10.05
N PHE A 76 -9.02 1.46 -10.43
CA PHE A 76 -10.30 2.12 -10.73
C PHE A 76 -11.11 1.43 -11.85
N PHE A 77 -10.44 0.77 -12.79
CA PHE A 77 -11.08 0.10 -13.93
C PHE A 77 -11.41 -1.38 -13.66
N ASN A 78 -11.05 -1.90 -12.48
CA ASN A 78 -11.37 -3.28 -12.11
C ASN A 78 -12.76 -3.35 -11.46
N ILE A 79 -13.81 -3.14 -12.28
CA ILE A 79 -15.20 -3.13 -11.84
C ILE A 79 -15.59 -4.42 -11.08
N PRO A 80 -15.25 -5.63 -11.58
CA PRO A 80 -15.55 -6.86 -10.83
C PRO A 80 -14.91 -6.91 -9.45
N GLY A 81 -13.65 -6.45 -9.34
CA GLY A 81 -12.95 -6.35 -8.06
C GLY A 81 -13.62 -5.37 -7.10
N LEU A 82 -14.02 -4.19 -7.58
CA LEU A 82 -14.73 -3.19 -6.78
C LEU A 82 -16.10 -3.68 -6.31
N LEU A 83 -16.86 -4.38 -7.18
CA LEU A 83 -18.13 -4.98 -6.82
C LEU A 83 -17.99 -6.04 -5.72
N SER A 84 -16.88 -6.76 -5.68
CA SER A 84 -16.59 -7.75 -4.63
C SER A 84 -16.41 -7.13 -3.23
N LEU A 85 -16.12 -5.83 -3.15
CA LEU A 85 -16.02 -5.10 -1.88
C LEU A 85 -17.39 -4.71 -1.29
N ILE A 86 -18.45 -4.67 -2.10
CA ILE A 86 -19.79 -4.23 -1.67
C ILE A 86 -20.32 -5.06 -0.49
N PRO A 87 -20.26 -6.40 -0.48
CA PRO A 87 -20.75 -7.20 0.65
C PRO A 87 -19.98 -6.92 1.94
N VAL A 88 -18.67 -6.65 1.83
CA VAL A 88 -17.82 -6.32 2.98
C VAL A 88 -18.18 -4.94 3.50
N GLY A 89 -18.29 -3.93 2.62
CA GLY A 89 -18.70 -2.58 2.96
C GLY A 89 -20.08 -2.53 3.64
N LEU A 90 -21.04 -3.28 3.11
CA LEU A 90 -22.37 -3.37 3.68
C LEU A 90 -22.35 -3.99 5.10
N ARG A 91 -21.57 -5.05 5.31
CA ARG A 91 -21.39 -5.64 6.64
C ARG A 91 -20.74 -4.68 7.63
N MET A 92 -19.77 -3.90 7.19
CA MET A 92 -19.12 -2.86 8.01
C MET A 92 -20.14 -1.77 8.39
N LEU A 93 -20.95 -1.31 7.44
CA LEU A 93 -21.99 -0.33 7.65
C LEU A 93 -23.03 -0.81 8.68
N LEU A 94 -23.53 -2.04 8.52
CA LEU A 94 -24.51 -2.64 9.44
C LEU A 94 -23.95 -2.83 10.87
N LYS A 95 -22.63 -2.97 11.00
CA LYS A 95 -21.95 -3.08 12.30
C LYS A 95 -21.48 -1.75 12.88
N GLY A 96 -21.79 -0.63 12.24
CA GLY A 96 -21.31 0.70 12.63
C GLY A 96 -19.78 0.87 12.57
N LYS A 97 -19.08 0.03 11.81
CA LYS A 97 -17.62 0.04 11.67
C LYS A 97 -17.19 0.63 10.32
N VAL A 98 -17.70 1.79 10.01
CA VAL A 98 -17.33 2.51 8.77
C VAL A 98 -16.17 3.44 9.09
N PRO A 99 -15.06 3.39 8.33
CA PRO A 99 -13.98 4.36 8.49
C PRO A 99 -14.49 5.79 8.20
N PRO A 100 -13.90 6.81 8.82
CA PRO A 100 -14.33 8.19 8.62
C PRO A 100 -14.22 8.58 7.15
N VAL A 101 -15.30 9.16 6.62
CA VAL A 101 -15.34 9.60 5.20
C VAL A 101 -14.45 10.81 4.99
N ILE A 102 -14.36 11.69 6.01
CA ILE A 102 -13.53 12.88 5.97
C ILE A 102 -12.22 12.59 6.70
N HIS A 103 -11.13 12.59 5.93
CA HIS A 103 -9.77 12.45 6.46
C HIS A 103 -9.14 13.83 6.60
N HIS A 104 -8.76 14.17 7.82
CA HIS A 104 -8.00 15.38 8.10
C HIS A 104 -6.51 15.10 7.89
N SER A 105 -5.81 16.07 7.27
CA SER A 105 -4.35 16.05 7.24
C SER A 105 -3.80 16.26 8.64
N ILE A 106 -2.61 15.70 8.91
CA ILE A 106 -1.89 16.03 10.14
C ILE A 106 -1.43 17.51 10.09
N GLU A 107 -1.18 18.09 11.26
CA GLU A 107 -0.73 19.50 11.35
C GLU A 107 0.59 19.73 10.62
N GLU A 108 1.52 18.77 10.71
CA GLU A 108 2.85 18.83 10.09
C GLU A 108 2.92 18.22 8.69
N VAL A 109 1.82 18.21 7.94
CA VAL A 109 1.78 17.61 6.58
C VAL A 109 2.79 18.24 5.61
N ASP A 110 3.14 19.51 5.80
CA ASP A 110 4.10 20.19 4.93
C ASP A 110 5.54 19.72 5.18
N ASP A 111 5.86 19.30 6.39
CA ASP A 111 7.15 18.65 6.70
C ASP A 111 7.25 17.29 6.01
N VAL A 112 6.17 16.51 6.04
CA VAL A 112 6.08 15.23 5.31
C VAL A 112 6.30 15.46 3.81
N LYS A 113 5.62 16.42 3.21
CA LYS A 113 5.79 16.75 1.79
C LYS A 113 7.21 17.20 1.46
N ARG A 114 7.85 17.94 2.36
CA ARG A 114 9.26 18.39 2.19
C ARG A 114 10.21 17.19 2.18
N ILE A 115 10.06 16.24 3.11
CA ILE A 115 10.85 14.99 3.13
C ILE A 115 10.72 14.24 1.81
N PHE A 116 9.49 14.04 1.33
CA PHE A 116 9.27 13.35 0.05
C PHE A 116 9.88 14.10 -1.13
N LYS A 117 9.84 15.42 -1.12
CA LYS A 117 10.44 16.25 -2.19
C LYS A 117 11.97 16.12 -2.21
N GLU A 118 12.63 16.00 -1.06
CA GLU A 118 14.06 15.77 -0.96
C GLU A 118 14.47 14.37 -1.42
N LEU A 119 13.61 13.37 -1.20
CA LEU A 119 13.85 11.99 -1.64
C LEU A 119 13.61 11.78 -3.14
N ASP A 120 12.76 12.60 -3.76
CA ASP A 120 12.45 12.53 -5.19
C ASP A 120 13.52 13.24 -6.06
N GLN A 121 14.61 13.82 -5.47
CA GLN A 121 15.75 14.47 -6.17
C GLN A 121 16.92 13.49 -6.33
#